data_a11c297a2ff13f5369d79d68378ece44
#
_entry.id   a11c297a2ff13f5369d79d68378ece44
#
_cell.length_a   1.000
_cell.length_b   1.000
_cell.length_c   1.000
_cell.angle_alpha   90.00
_cell.angle_beta   90.00
_cell.angle_gamma   90.00
#
_symmetry.space_group_name_H-M   'P 1'
#
loop_
_entity.id
_entity.type
_entity.pdbx_description
1 polymer ?
#
loop_
_entity_poly.entity_id
_entity_poly.type
_entity_poly.pdbx_seq_one_letter_code
_entity_poly.pdbx_strand_id
1 'polypeptide(L)'
;TSMTAVCNALGEAFMAKYDGVTVEKANTGSGSAVTAVNDGTALIGDLSRKVKDDEDPDGKFTKVTIALDGIAIAVNPENPVDALTSEQIEKIFAGEITNWSEVGGDDAAITVIGREEGSGTRDGFESIFGFGEDKKCAYAAEVQETGIVVSKVASDPSAIGYVSLASVNDEIKAVSVDGVEATEENVSNGTYVVQRPFV
;
A
#
# COMPACT_ATOMS: atom_id res chain seq x y z
N THR A 1 -9.89 -0.27 0.79
CA THR A 1 -8.57 -0.84 1.13
C THR A 1 -7.98 -1.60 -0.05
N SER A 2 -6.68 -1.93 0.01
CA SER A 2 -5.99 -2.69 -1.06
C SER A 2 -6.60 -4.07 -1.32
N MET A 3 -7.18 -4.71 -0.33
CA MET A 3 -7.77 -6.06 -0.43
C MET A 3 -9.26 -6.08 -0.77
N THR A 4 -9.94 -4.95 -0.87
CA THR A 4 -11.41 -4.89 -1.02
C THR A 4 -11.91 -5.74 -2.19
N ALA A 5 -11.28 -5.64 -3.36
CA ALA A 5 -11.69 -6.41 -4.55
C ALA A 5 -11.50 -7.91 -4.35
N VAL A 6 -10.34 -8.32 -3.83
CA VAL A 6 -10.01 -9.75 -3.58
C VAL A 6 -10.97 -10.34 -2.54
N CYS A 7 -11.16 -9.67 -1.40
CA CYS A 7 -12.07 -10.13 -0.33
C CYS A 7 -13.52 -10.19 -0.80
N ASN A 8 -13.95 -9.26 -1.68
CA ASN A 8 -15.28 -9.33 -2.27
C ASN A 8 -15.44 -10.58 -3.15
N ALA A 9 -14.51 -10.82 -4.06
CA ALA A 9 -14.55 -11.97 -4.94
C ALA A 9 -14.49 -13.31 -4.17
N LEU A 10 -13.61 -13.40 -3.16
CA LEU A 10 -13.52 -14.60 -2.32
C LEU A 10 -14.79 -14.84 -1.51
N GLY A 11 -15.37 -13.79 -0.90
CA GLY A 11 -16.61 -13.90 -0.14
C GLY A 11 -17.81 -14.32 -1.01
N GLU A 12 -17.94 -13.76 -2.23
CA GLU A 12 -18.97 -14.16 -3.19
C GLU A 12 -18.79 -15.62 -3.63
N ALA A 13 -17.56 -16.03 -3.96
CA ALA A 13 -17.27 -17.41 -4.34
C ALA A 13 -17.55 -18.39 -3.19
N PHE A 14 -17.25 -17.99 -1.94
CA PHE A 14 -17.53 -18.80 -0.77
C PHE A 14 -19.04 -18.98 -0.54
N MET A 15 -19.81 -17.90 -0.60
CA MET A 15 -21.28 -17.96 -0.49
C MET A 15 -21.93 -18.78 -1.61
N ALA A 16 -21.38 -18.72 -2.83
CA ALA A 16 -21.87 -19.51 -3.96
C ALA A 16 -21.57 -21.02 -3.80
N LYS A 17 -20.52 -21.36 -3.05
CA LYS A 17 -20.10 -22.76 -2.80
C LYS A 17 -20.81 -23.42 -1.63
N TYR A 18 -21.22 -22.64 -0.63
CA TYR A 18 -21.78 -23.15 0.63
C TYR A 18 -23.15 -22.51 0.88
N ASP A 19 -24.22 -23.29 0.67
CA ASP A 19 -25.58 -22.84 0.90
C ASP A 19 -25.84 -22.43 2.35
N GLY A 20 -26.57 -21.35 2.54
CA GLY A 20 -26.96 -20.85 3.86
C GLY A 20 -25.85 -20.09 4.62
N VAL A 21 -24.69 -19.86 4.00
CA VAL A 21 -23.63 -19.03 4.57
C VAL A 21 -23.75 -17.59 4.05
N THR A 22 -23.62 -16.63 4.95
CA THR A 22 -23.51 -15.19 4.62
C THR A 22 -22.14 -14.70 5.07
N VAL A 23 -21.42 -14.01 4.18
CA VAL A 23 -20.14 -13.34 4.47
C VAL A 23 -20.40 -11.86 4.57
N GLU A 24 -20.35 -11.31 5.77
CA GLU A 24 -20.39 -9.87 6.01
C GLU A 24 -18.96 -9.33 6.04
N LYS A 25 -18.73 -8.18 5.42
CA LYS A 25 -17.40 -7.59 5.25
C LYS A 25 -17.38 -6.15 5.74
N ALA A 26 -16.36 -5.80 6.52
CA ALA A 26 -16.04 -4.44 6.91
C ALA A 26 -14.74 -4.01 6.22
N ASN A 27 -14.81 -2.95 5.42
CA ASN A 27 -13.65 -2.41 4.70
C ASN A 27 -12.89 -1.41 5.58
N THR A 28 -12.18 -1.94 6.58
CA THR A 28 -11.35 -1.17 7.52
C THR A 28 -9.86 -1.35 7.20
N GLY A 29 -8.97 -0.71 7.96
CA GLY A 29 -7.52 -0.92 7.82
C GLY A 29 -7.06 -2.24 8.44
N SER A 30 -5.83 -2.68 8.13
CA SER A 30 -5.25 -3.91 8.67
C SER A 30 -5.19 -3.92 10.20
N GLY A 31 -4.89 -2.78 10.83
CA GLY A 31 -4.91 -2.66 12.29
C GLY A 31 -6.29 -2.93 12.90
N SER A 32 -7.35 -2.38 12.30
CA SER A 32 -8.74 -2.64 12.74
C SER A 32 -9.15 -4.09 12.56
N ALA A 33 -8.67 -4.77 11.50
CA ALA A 33 -8.93 -6.19 11.27
C ALA A 33 -8.32 -7.06 12.38
N VAL A 34 -7.09 -6.78 12.79
CA VAL A 34 -6.43 -7.45 13.93
C VAL A 34 -7.23 -7.25 15.22
N THR A 35 -7.63 -6.02 15.52
CA THR A 35 -8.45 -5.72 16.70
C THR A 35 -9.76 -6.51 16.68
N ALA A 36 -10.46 -6.53 15.56
CA ALA A 36 -11.73 -7.24 15.43
C ALA A 36 -11.61 -8.76 15.63
N VAL A 37 -10.51 -9.37 15.19
CA VAL A 37 -10.24 -10.79 15.44
C VAL A 37 -9.88 -11.03 16.91
N ASN A 38 -9.06 -10.18 17.52
CA ASN A 38 -8.71 -10.28 18.95
C ASN A 38 -9.92 -10.13 19.86
N ASP A 39 -10.84 -9.22 19.53
CA ASP A 39 -12.06 -8.97 20.31
C ASP A 39 -13.18 -10.00 20.02
N GLY A 40 -12.98 -10.89 19.05
CA GLY A 40 -13.97 -11.89 18.64
C GLY A 40 -15.16 -11.30 17.87
N THR A 41 -15.09 -10.06 17.40
CA THR A 41 -16.14 -9.43 16.58
C THR A 41 -16.03 -9.82 15.10
N ALA A 42 -14.87 -10.34 14.67
CA ALA A 42 -14.66 -10.95 13.37
C ALA A 42 -13.99 -12.33 13.53
N LEU A 43 -14.33 -13.27 12.64
CA LEU A 43 -13.71 -14.60 12.59
C LEU A 43 -12.44 -14.61 11.72
N ILE A 44 -12.37 -13.71 10.75
CA ILE A 44 -11.26 -13.58 9.78
C ILE A 44 -10.88 -12.12 9.71
N GLY A 45 -9.58 -11.85 9.72
CA GLY A 45 -9.00 -10.55 9.49
C GLY A 45 -8.14 -10.57 8.23
N ASP A 46 -8.50 -9.76 7.24
CA ASP A 46 -7.74 -9.62 5.99
C ASP A 46 -6.73 -8.48 6.13
N LEU A 47 -5.45 -8.79 6.05
CA LEU A 47 -4.37 -7.83 6.21
C LEU A 47 -3.58 -7.68 4.92
N SER A 48 -3.33 -6.43 4.53
CA SER A 48 -2.44 -6.10 3.42
C SER A 48 -0.98 -5.89 3.87
N ARG A 49 -0.57 -6.67 4.86
CA ARG A 49 0.78 -6.79 5.44
C ARG A 49 0.87 -8.04 6.31
N LYS A 50 2.05 -8.36 6.79
CA LYS A 50 2.20 -9.37 7.84
C LYS A 50 1.53 -8.92 9.15
N VAL A 51 1.08 -9.87 9.94
CA VAL A 51 0.72 -9.63 11.35
C VAL A 51 2.01 -9.23 12.10
N LYS A 52 1.97 -8.15 12.85
CA LYS A 52 3.11 -7.70 13.67
C LYS A 52 3.26 -8.61 14.90
N ASP A 53 4.47 -8.71 15.46
CA ASP A 53 4.72 -9.60 16.59
C ASP A 53 3.96 -9.18 17.86
N ASP A 54 3.75 -7.88 18.06
CA ASP A 54 2.98 -7.31 19.17
C ASP A 54 1.46 -7.47 19.00
N GLU A 55 0.98 -7.75 17.79
CA GLU A 55 -0.43 -7.99 17.50
C GLU A 55 -0.87 -9.44 17.81
N ASP A 56 0.06 -10.37 17.85
CA ASP A 56 -0.18 -11.79 18.14
C ASP A 56 0.97 -12.37 19.00
N PRO A 57 1.20 -11.82 20.21
CA PRO A 57 2.33 -12.20 21.07
C PRO A 57 2.25 -13.65 21.54
N ASP A 58 1.05 -14.21 21.63
CA ASP A 58 0.82 -15.60 22.06
C ASP A 58 0.77 -16.59 20.88
N GLY A 59 0.86 -16.12 19.63
CA GLY A 59 0.79 -16.96 18.43
C GLY A 59 -0.55 -17.67 18.24
N LYS A 60 -1.65 -17.02 18.58
CA LYS A 60 -3.01 -17.61 18.52
C LYS A 60 -3.62 -17.59 17.12
N PHE A 61 -3.13 -16.69 16.24
CA PHE A 61 -3.69 -16.56 14.90
C PHE A 61 -3.19 -17.66 13.96
N THR A 62 -4.11 -18.22 13.19
CA THR A 62 -3.74 -18.98 12.00
C THR A 62 -3.51 -17.99 10.87
N LYS A 63 -2.24 -17.84 10.44
CA LYS A 63 -1.81 -16.88 9.43
C LYS A 63 -1.68 -17.59 8.08
N VAL A 64 -2.42 -17.13 7.07
CA VAL A 64 -2.42 -17.71 5.71
C VAL A 64 -2.10 -16.60 4.71
N THR A 65 -0.95 -16.69 4.05
CA THR A 65 -0.65 -15.79 2.93
C THR A 65 -1.45 -16.23 1.71
N ILE A 66 -2.34 -15.36 1.22
CA ILE A 66 -3.22 -15.65 0.07
C ILE A 66 -2.68 -15.10 -1.24
N ALA A 67 -1.86 -14.04 -1.21
CA ALA A 67 -1.25 -13.43 -2.39
C ALA A 67 -0.03 -12.59 -2.01
N LEU A 68 0.76 -12.22 -3.03
CA LEU A 68 1.74 -11.14 -2.96
C LEU A 68 1.19 -9.93 -3.69
N ASP A 69 1.41 -8.74 -3.16
CA ASP A 69 1.00 -7.46 -3.74
C ASP A 69 2.19 -6.52 -3.84
N GLY A 70 2.36 -5.90 -5.01
CA GLY A 70 3.32 -4.81 -5.19
C GLY A 70 2.76 -3.51 -4.61
N ILE A 71 3.60 -2.72 -3.95
CA ILE A 71 3.28 -1.35 -3.61
C ILE A 71 3.90 -0.47 -4.70
N ALA A 72 3.05 0.04 -5.59
CA ALA A 72 3.48 0.93 -6.65
C ALA A 72 3.72 2.34 -6.11
N ILE A 73 4.84 2.94 -6.48
CA ILE A 73 5.12 4.36 -6.24
C ILE A 73 4.44 5.13 -7.38
N ALA A 74 3.46 5.94 -7.02
CA ALA A 74 2.56 6.59 -7.98
C ALA A 74 2.84 8.09 -8.08
N VAL A 75 2.91 8.57 -9.32
CA VAL A 75 3.00 9.99 -9.66
C VAL A 75 1.92 10.35 -10.66
N ASN A 76 1.69 11.65 -10.87
CA ASN A 76 0.80 12.13 -11.92
C ASN A 76 1.36 11.74 -13.31
N PRO A 77 0.52 11.38 -14.30
CA PRO A 77 0.98 11.05 -15.65
C PRO A 77 1.76 12.17 -16.35
N GLU A 78 1.50 13.44 -16.00
CA GLU A 78 2.24 14.61 -16.55
C GLU A 78 3.62 14.79 -15.92
N ASN A 79 3.92 14.16 -14.80
CA ASN A 79 5.24 14.22 -14.17
C ASN A 79 6.27 13.53 -15.08
N PRO A 80 7.40 14.17 -15.45
CA PRO A 80 8.39 13.59 -16.37
C PRO A 80 9.23 12.46 -15.76
N VAL A 81 9.16 12.25 -14.44
CA VAL A 81 9.95 11.20 -13.74
C VAL A 81 9.32 9.83 -13.96
N ASP A 82 10.06 8.91 -14.59
CA ASP A 82 9.62 7.53 -14.89
C ASP A 82 10.29 6.47 -13.99
N ALA A 83 11.36 6.87 -13.31
CA ALA A 83 12.16 5.95 -12.47
C ALA A 83 12.71 6.69 -11.24
N LEU A 84 12.73 5.99 -10.12
CA LEU A 84 13.37 6.44 -8.89
C LEU A 84 14.16 5.26 -8.28
N THR A 85 15.24 5.58 -7.58
CA THR A 85 15.92 4.57 -6.76
C THR A 85 15.22 4.45 -5.40
N SER A 86 15.38 3.31 -4.73
CA SER A 86 14.89 3.12 -3.37
C SER A 86 15.40 4.21 -2.41
N GLU A 87 16.66 4.64 -2.55
CA GLU A 87 17.23 5.73 -1.77
C GLU A 87 16.54 7.08 -2.05
N GLN A 88 16.22 7.39 -3.33
CA GLN A 88 15.49 8.60 -3.68
C GLN A 88 14.08 8.60 -3.10
N ILE A 89 13.38 7.47 -3.18
CA ILE A 89 12.04 7.32 -2.60
C ILE A 89 12.09 7.54 -1.09
N GLU A 90 13.03 6.89 -0.41
CA GLU A 90 13.23 7.05 1.03
C GLU A 90 13.46 8.53 1.39
N LYS A 91 14.36 9.23 0.69
CA LYS A 91 14.65 10.64 0.93
C LYS A 91 13.48 11.57 0.63
N ILE A 92 12.70 11.31 -0.43
CA ILE A 92 11.49 12.07 -0.74
C ILE A 92 10.49 11.93 0.40
N PHE A 93 10.21 10.71 0.82
CA PHE A 93 9.24 10.48 1.90
C PHE A 93 9.75 10.89 3.28
N ALA A 94 11.06 10.97 3.49
CA ALA A 94 11.66 11.58 4.67
C ALA A 94 11.65 13.12 4.66
N GLY A 95 11.32 13.74 3.52
CA GLY A 95 11.37 15.20 3.36
C GLY A 95 12.79 15.76 3.19
N GLU A 96 13.76 14.91 2.82
CA GLU A 96 15.15 15.30 2.54
C GLU A 96 15.30 15.77 1.07
N ILE A 97 14.57 15.16 0.13
CA ILE A 97 14.39 15.62 -1.24
C ILE A 97 13.00 16.24 -1.32
N THR A 98 12.92 17.52 -1.65
CA THR A 98 11.67 18.29 -1.62
C THR A 98 11.29 18.91 -2.95
N ASN A 99 12.16 18.80 -3.98
CA ASN A 99 11.94 19.32 -5.30
C ASN A 99 12.20 18.26 -6.36
N TRP A 100 11.31 18.14 -7.35
CA TRP A 100 11.43 17.17 -8.43
C TRP A 100 12.70 17.33 -9.27
N SER A 101 13.26 18.54 -9.37
CA SER A 101 14.52 18.78 -10.09
C SER A 101 15.72 18.03 -9.49
N GLU A 102 15.66 17.65 -8.21
CA GLU A 102 16.70 16.87 -7.54
C GLU A 102 16.77 15.41 -8.02
N VAL A 103 15.70 14.94 -8.67
CA VAL A 103 15.56 13.57 -9.18
C VAL A 103 15.26 13.53 -10.68
N GLY A 104 15.57 14.62 -11.41
CA GLY A 104 15.46 14.68 -12.86
C GLY A 104 14.11 15.13 -13.41
N GLY A 105 13.23 15.61 -12.54
CA GLY A 105 11.95 16.23 -12.91
C GLY A 105 12.02 17.73 -13.09
N ASP A 106 10.86 18.36 -13.15
CA ASP A 106 10.70 19.81 -13.27
C ASP A 106 11.08 20.54 -11.96
N ASP A 107 11.34 21.83 -12.02
CA ASP A 107 11.54 22.67 -10.84
C ASP A 107 10.20 22.94 -10.15
N ALA A 108 9.75 21.96 -9.37
CA ALA A 108 8.49 21.99 -8.62
C ALA A 108 8.65 21.29 -7.27
N ALA A 109 8.01 21.82 -6.24
CA ALA A 109 8.01 21.22 -4.92
C ALA A 109 7.23 19.89 -4.93
N ILE A 110 7.73 18.87 -4.23
CA ILE A 110 7.09 17.54 -4.15
C ILE A 110 5.97 17.57 -3.11
N THR A 111 4.77 17.14 -3.50
CA THR A 111 3.63 16.92 -2.60
C THR A 111 3.53 15.45 -2.23
N VAL A 112 3.92 15.09 -1.01
CA VAL A 112 3.94 13.68 -0.55
C VAL A 112 2.59 13.29 0.04
N ILE A 113 1.92 12.31 -0.56
CA ILE A 113 0.62 11.79 -0.14
C ILE A 113 0.79 10.43 0.52
N GLY A 114 0.40 10.33 1.79
CA GLY A 114 0.42 9.09 2.55
C GLY A 114 -0.95 8.57 2.93
N ARG A 115 -0.94 7.45 3.65
CA ARG A 115 -2.13 6.83 4.21
C ARG A 115 -2.19 7.06 5.72
N GLU A 116 -3.37 6.91 6.27
CA GLU A 116 -3.67 6.98 7.70
C GLU A 116 -2.94 5.90 8.51
N GLU A 117 -2.81 6.11 9.82
CA GLU A 117 -2.35 5.07 10.75
C GLU A 117 -3.28 3.84 10.71
N GLY A 118 -2.70 2.65 10.80
CA GLY A 118 -3.42 1.38 10.69
C GLY A 118 -3.68 0.93 9.24
N SER A 119 -3.27 1.71 8.23
CA SER A 119 -3.23 1.26 6.84
C SER A 119 -2.15 0.21 6.63
N GLY A 120 -2.54 -1.00 6.22
CA GLY A 120 -1.56 -2.04 5.89
C GLY A 120 -0.66 -1.68 4.69
N THR A 121 -1.10 -0.75 3.81
CA THR A 121 -0.26 -0.25 2.71
C THR A 121 0.81 0.69 3.25
N ARG A 122 0.44 1.58 4.19
CA ARG A 122 1.40 2.43 4.90
C ARG A 122 2.40 1.59 5.68
N ASP A 123 1.92 0.66 6.51
CA ASP A 123 2.78 -0.22 7.30
C ASP A 123 3.77 -1.01 6.43
N GLY A 124 3.30 -1.53 5.28
CA GLY A 124 4.15 -2.24 4.32
C GLY A 124 5.20 -1.33 3.69
N PHE A 125 4.79 -0.15 3.21
CA PHE A 125 5.68 0.84 2.63
C PHE A 125 6.74 1.32 3.65
N GLU A 126 6.30 1.76 4.82
CA GLU A 126 7.18 2.25 5.88
C GLU A 126 8.19 1.19 6.33
N SER A 127 7.75 -0.07 6.47
CA SER A 127 8.63 -1.19 6.82
C SER A 127 9.71 -1.46 5.77
N ILE A 128 9.35 -1.39 4.47
CA ILE A 128 10.29 -1.65 3.36
C ILE A 128 11.36 -0.55 3.29
N PHE A 129 10.99 0.71 3.48
CA PHE A 129 11.89 1.86 3.41
C PHE A 129 12.50 2.27 4.76
N GLY A 130 12.32 1.44 5.82
CA GLY A 130 12.94 1.68 7.12
C GLY A 130 12.36 2.85 7.90
N PHE A 131 11.12 3.24 7.63
CA PHE A 131 10.41 4.21 8.47
C PHE A 131 9.85 3.54 9.73
N GLY A 132 9.80 4.28 10.83
CA GLY A 132 9.35 3.78 12.12
C GLY A 132 9.37 4.86 13.20
N GLU A 133 9.67 4.49 14.45
CA GLU A 133 9.67 5.46 15.57
C GLU A 133 10.73 6.54 15.40
N ASP A 134 11.93 6.17 14.96
CA ASP A 134 13.09 7.07 14.85
C ASP A 134 13.10 7.87 13.54
N LYS A 135 12.42 7.39 12.50
CA LYS A 135 12.37 8.00 11.18
C LYS A 135 10.93 8.04 10.67
N LYS A 136 10.36 9.23 10.57
CA LYS A 136 8.98 9.43 10.13
C LYS A 136 8.89 9.87 8.67
N CYS A 137 7.82 9.49 7.99
CA CYS A 137 7.47 10.08 6.71
C CYS A 137 6.97 11.53 6.89
N ALA A 138 7.40 12.41 5.98
CA ALA A 138 7.00 13.81 5.90
C ALA A 138 5.79 13.98 4.96
N TYR A 139 4.65 13.40 5.31
CA TYR A 139 3.44 13.52 4.51
C TYR A 139 2.89 14.94 4.48
N ALA A 140 2.61 15.47 3.28
CA ALA A 140 1.86 16.72 3.11
C ALA A 140 0.35 16.49 3.37
N ALA A 141 -0.13 15.27 3.10
CA ALA A 141 -1.49 14.85 3.43
C ALA A 141 -1.54 13.35 3.73
N GLU A 142 -2.33 12.97 4.74
CA GLU A 142 -2.68 11.59 5.07
C GLU A 142 -4.15 11.35 4.73
N VAL A 143 -4.45 10.23 4.05
CA VAL A 143 -5.80 9.92 3.56
C VAL A 143 -6.23 8.49 3.92
N GLN A 144 -7.54 8.28 4.09
CA GLN A 144 -8.09 7.03 4.62
C GLN A 144 -8.24 5.90 3.59
N GLU A 145 -8.28 6.21 2.29
CA GLU A 145 -8.56 5.22 1.26
C GLU A 145 -7.57 5.29 0.10
N THR A 146 -7.27 4.15 -0.52
CA THR A 146 -6.42 4.07 -1.70
C THR A 146 -6.93 4.91 -2.86
N GLY A 147 -8.25 4.92 -3.10
CA GLY A 147 -8.88 5.75 -4.14
C GLY A 147 -8.65 7.25 -3.94
N ILE A 148 -8.54 7.71 -2.70
CA ILE A 148 -8.24 9.12 -2.41
C ILE A 148 -6.77 9.43 -2.73
N VAL A 149 -5.84 8.49 -2.50
CA VAL A 149 -4.44 8.65 -2.96
C VAL A 149 -4.41 8.81 -4.47
N VAL A 150 -5.09 7.89 -5.21
CA VAL A 150 -5.19 7.94 -6.68
C VAL A 150 -5.71 9.31 -7.13
N SER A 151 -6.85 9.77 -6.58
CA SER A 151 -7.44 11.05 -6.97
C SER A 151 -6.54 12.25 -6.67
N LYS A 152 -5.82 12.25 -5.54
CA LYS A 152 -4.89 13.34 -5.19
C LYS A 152 -3.67 13.36 -6.11
N VAL A 153 -3.09 12.20 -6.41
CA VAL A 153 -1.97 12.10 -7.34
C VAL A 153 -2.40 12.49 -8.76
N ALA A 154 -3.58 12.03 -9.20
CA ALA A 154 -4.14 12.39 -10.52
C ALA A 154 -4.40 13.89 -10.69
N SER A 155 -4.75 14.60 -9.61
CA SER A 155 -5.10 16.03 -9.66
C SER A 155 -3.93 16.98 -9.42
N ASP A 156 -2.77 16.50 -9.02
CA ASP A 156 -1.59 17.31 -8.70
C ASP A 156 -0.35 16.77 -9.44
N PRO A 157 0.15 17.46 -10.49
CA PRO A 157 1.37 17.06 -11.21
C PRO A 157 2.63 16.94 -10.33
N SER A 158 2.63 17.59 -9.17
CA SER A 158 3.74 17.56 -8.21
C SER A 158 3.60 16.47 -7.15
N ALA A 159 2.48 15.72 -7.14
CA ALA A 159 2.23 14.71 -6.12
C ALA A 159 2.99 13.39 -6.36
N ILE A 160 3.39 12.80 -5.25
CA ILE A 160 3.87 11.41 -5.15
C ILE A 160 3.09 10.70 -4.04
N GLY A 161 2.77 9.44 -4.25
CA GLY A 161 2.11 8.60 -3.26
C GLY A 161 2.47 7.14 -3.47
N TYR A 162 1.84 6.25 -2.69
CA TYR A 162 1.98 4.82 -2.87
C TYR A 162 0.60 4.13 -2.81
N VAL A 163 0.42 3.14 -3.66
CA VAL A 163 -0.82 2.37 -3.75
C VAL A 163 -0.53 0.89 -3.97
N SER A 164 -1.50 0.02 -3.69
CA SER A 164 -1.44 -1.37 -4.19
C SER A 164 -1.34 -1.38 -5.71
N LEU A 165 -0.53 -2.26 -6.26
CA LEU A 165 -0.37 -2.41 -7.71
C LEU A 165 -1.72 -2.64 -8.42
N ALA A 166 -2.62 -3.39 -7.79
CA ALA A 166 -3.99 -3.61 -8.28
C ALA A 166 -4.85 -2.34 -8.37
N SER A 167 -4.40 -1.22 -7.79
CA SER A 167 -5.10 0.07 -7.82
C SER A 167 -4.53 1.06 -8.83
N VAL A 168 -3.47 0.68 -9.54
CA VAL A 168 -2.90 1.49 -10.63
C VAL A 168 -3.86 1.44 -11.82
N ASN A 169 -4.19 2.61 -12.36
CA ASN A 169 -5.07 2.80 -13.50
C ASN A 169 -4.55 3.93 -14.39
N ASP A 170 -5.29 4.30 -15.43
CA ASP A 170 -4.89 5.34 -16.40
C ASP A 170 -4.81 6.77 -15.80
N GLU A 171 -5.29 6.97 -14.56
CA GLU A 171 -5.26 8.27 -13.89
C GLU A 171 -3.92 8.56 -13.21
N ILE A 172 -3.10 7.51 -12.95
CA ILE A 172 -1.80 7.64 -12.28
C ILE A 172 -0.73 6.83 -12.99
N LYS A 173 0.52 7.25 -12.87
CA LYS A 173 1.68 6.55 -13.41
C LYS A 173 2.46 5.89 -12.28
N ALA A 174 2.73 4.58 -12.39
CA ALA A 174 3.68 3.90 -11.52
C ALA A 174 5.11 4.11 -12.05
N VAL A 175 6.02 4.64 -11.21
CA VAL A 175 7.44 4.75 -11.56
C VAL A 175 8.14 3.42 -11.31
N SER A 176 9.19 3.13 -12.10
CA SER A 176 10.06 2.00 -11.82
C SER A 176 10.93 2.28 -10.59
N VAL A 177 11.22 1.24 -9.81
CA VAL A 177 12.06 1.31 -8.60
C VAL A 177 13.34 0.52 -8.86
N ASP A 178 14.50 1.16 -8.69
CA ASP A 178 15.83 0.58 -8.97
C ASP A 178 15.91 -0.05 -10.38
N GLY A 179 15.21 0.55 -11.36
CA GLY A 179 15.15 0.09 -12.73
C GLY A 179 14.19 -1.07 -12.99
N VAL A 180 13.39 -1.47 -12.00
CA VAL A 180 12.39 -2.55 -12.12
C VAL A 180 10.98 -1.96 -12.13
N GLU A 181 10.19 -2.32 -13.12
CA GLU A 181 8.79 -1.88 -13.24
C GLU A 181 7.90 -2.61 -12.22
N ALA A 182 6.88 -1.91 -11.71
CA ALA A 182 5.86 -2.46 -10.85
C ALA A 182 4.85 -3.26 -11.68
N THR A 183 5.14 -4.54 -11.94
CA THR A 183 4.29 -5.47 -12.70
C THR A 183 3.99 -6.72 -11.88
N GLU A 184 2.89 -7.41 -12.20
CA GLU A 184 2.55 -8.69 -11.57
C GLU A 184 3.66 -9.73 -11.73
N GLU A 185 4.32 -9.77 -12.90
CA GLU A 185 5.44 -10.65 -13.17
C GLU A 185 6.63 -10.35 -12.24
N ASN A 186 7.04 -9.07 -12.14
CA ASN A 186 8.17 -8.65 -11.32
C ASN A 186 7.91 -8.80 -9.81
N VAL A 187 6.66 -8.66 -9.38
CA VAL A 187 6.24 -8.99 -8.00
C VAL A 187 6.30 -10.50 -7.77
N SER A 188 5.75 -11.29 -8.68
CA SER A 188 5.68 -12.74 -8.55
C SER A 188 7.05 -13.42 -8.56
N ASN A 189 7.99 -12.94 -9.39
CA ASN A 189 9.35 -13.48 -9.46
C ASN A 189 10.32 -12.86 -8.42
N GLY A 190 9.85 -11.86 -7.64
CA GLY A 190 10.61 -11.23 -6.55
C GLY A 190 11.63 -10.17 -7.01
N THR A 191 11.65 -9.77 -8.28
CA THR A 191 12.56 -8.72 -8.77
C THR A 191 12.10 -7.32 -8.36
N TYR A 192 10.78 -7.08 -8.26
CA TYR A 192 10.24 -5.85 -7.71
C TYR A 192 10.26 -5.91 -6.18
N VAL A 193 11.13 -5.12 -5.56
CA VAL A 193 11.41 -5.22 -4.11
C VAL A 193 10.33 -4.61 -3.21
N VAL A 194 9.52 -3.67 -3.75
CA VAL A 194 8.48 -2.99 -2.96
C VAL A 194 7.21 -3.84 -2.97
N GLN A 195 7.24 -4.95 -2.25
CA GLN A 195 6.16 -5.93 -2.19
C GLN A 195 5.86 -6.42 -0.78
N ARG A 196 4.65 -6.92 -0.58
CA ARG A 196 4.13 -7.38 0.71
C ARG A 196 3.20 -8.58 0.54
N PRO A 197 3.02 -9.43 1.57
CA PRO A 197 1.96 -10.44 1.55
C PRO A 197 0.60 -9.83 1.83
N PHE A 198 -0.44 -10.41 1.25
CA PHE A 198 -1.81 -10.38 1.74
C PHE A 198 -2.05 -11.61 2.61
N VAL A 199 -2.50 -11.39 3.83
CA VAL A 199 -2.65 -12.42 4.87
C VAL A 199 -4.05 -12.44 5.40
#